data_cfe79b58c853639bb5948a8f1653e932
#
_entry.id   cfe79b58c853639bb5948a8f1653e932
#
_cell.length_a   1.000
_cell.length_b   1.000
_cell.length_c   1.000
_cell.angle_alpha   90.00
_cell.angle_beta   90.00
_cell.angle_gamma   90.00
#
_symmetry.space_group_name_H-M   'P 1'
#
loop_
_entity.id
_entity.type
_entity.pdbx_description
1 polymer ?
#
loop_
_entity_poly.entity_id
_entity_poly.type
_entity_poly.pdbx_seq_one_letter_code
_entity_poly.pdbx_strand_id
1 'polypeptide(L)'
;MDNQKEPKKEEKRNTGRVILLIIALVCLIAGLAYIGVDLYQQYTARQEDRRSQSMVTEAPSTIGKSKKPTNPVNFKKLQSQNDEIYAWIQVDGTEVNYPIVQSTVDDEFYLTHSAYDKSWLASGAVFTQSQNTTTFNDSVTLVYGHNGFSESMFTSLHKFEDKSFFDSHPYFYIYMPGHKLTYQIISAFKYDDRHIMNSFSFQDVTVRSDFFAMLQNPDSALKNVRTDLKTTVDKDSHVVILSTCFTGTSQRSSRYLVSGVLLKNEKTD
;
A
#
# COMPACT_ATOMS: atom_id res chain seq x y z
N MET A 1 11.46 -70.74 -46.71
CA MET A 1 10.82 -69.42 -46.92
C MET A 1 10.62 -68.78 -45.55
N ASP A 2 11.59 -68.00 -45.19
CA ASP A 2 11.64 -67.39 -43.82
C ASP A 2 11.12 -65.96 -43.93
N ASN A 3 10.03 -65.69 -43.30
CA ASN A 3 9.35 -64.43 -43.35
C ASN A 3 9.67 -63.66 -42.06
N GLN A 4 10.85 -63.02 -42.00
CA GLN A 4 11.21 -62.18 -40.90
C GLN A 4 10.40 -60.89 -40.92
N LYS A 5 9.52 -60.74 -39.93
CA LYS A 5 8.85 -59.46 -39.62
C LYS A 5 9.89 -58.49 -38.99
N GLU A 6 10.22 -57.44 -39.68
CA GLU A 6 10.98 -56.33 -39.08
C GLU A 6 10.19 -55.65 -37.96
N PRO A 7 10.88 -55.19 -36.90
CA PRO A 7 10.20 -54.75 -35.68
C PRO A 7 9.76 -53.29 -35.73
N LYS A 8 8.59 -53.05 -35.12
CA LYS A 8 7.91 -51.80 -34.83
C LYS A 8 8.73 -50.67 -34.15
N LYS A 9 9.87 -50.27 -34.70
CA LYS A 9 10.76 -49.26 -34.11
C LYS A 9 10.36 -47.81 -34.51
N GLU A 10 9.72 -47.62 -35.67
CA GLU A 10 9.28 -46.28 -36.13
C GLU A 10 8.01 -45.79 -35.44
N GLU A 11 7.09 -46.67 -35.12
CA GLU A 11 5.80 -46.30 -34.47
C GLU A 11 6.02 -45.76 -33.05
N LYS A 12 6.94 -46.31 -32.25
CA LYS A 12 7.31 -45.84 -30.90
C LYS A 12 8.00 -44.49 -30.95
N ARG A 13 8.76 -44.18 -32.00
CA ARG A 13 9.51 -42.92 -32.14
C ARG A 13 8.59 -41.78 -32.52
N ASN A 14 7.52 -42.03 -33.27
CA ASN A 14 6.51 -41.05 -33.62
C ASN A 14 5.60 -40.74 -32.43
N THR A 15 5.21 -41.72 -31.63
CA THR A 15 4.41 -41.54 -30.41
C THR A 15 5.13 -40.65 -29.39
N GLY A 16 6.43 -40.85 -29.16
CA GLY A 16 7.22 -39.99 -28.26
C GLY A 16 7.30 -38.53 -28.73
N ARG A 17 7.43 -38.30 -30.05
CA ARG A 17 7.42 -36.95 -30.62
C ARG A 17 6.07 -36.27 -30.48
N VAL A 18 4.97 -36.99 -30.69
CA VAL A 18 3.60 -36.47 -30.53
C VAL A 18 3.35 -36.08 -29.07
N ILE A 19 3.77 -36.91 -28.11
CA ILE A 19 3.65 -36.60 -26.67
C ILE A 19 4.43 -35.33 -26.33
N LEU A 20 5.67 -35.19 -26.81
CA LEU A 20 6.46 -33.97 -26.59
C LEU A 20 5.83 -32.72 -27.18
N LEU A 21 5.22 -32.83 -28.38
CA LEU A 21 4.49 -31.71 -28.98
C LEU A 21 3.24 -31.32 -28.19
N ILE A 22 2.52 -32.30 -27.66
CA ILE A 22 1.35 -32.04 -26.79
C ILE A 22 1.79 -31.34 -25.51
N ILE A 23 2.86 -31.81 -24.85
CA ILE A 23 3.39 -31.16 -23.65
C ILE A 23 3.84 -29.74 -23.95
N ALA A 24 4.57 -29.52 -25.06
CA ALA A 24 4.99 -28.19 -25.47
C ALA A 24 3.80 -27.25 -25.73
N LEU A 25 2.73 -27.75 -26.37
CA LEU A 25 1.51 -27.00 -26.62
C LEU A 25 0.79 -26.64 -25.31
N VAL A 26 0.68 -27.58 -24.38
CA VAL A 26 0.07 -27.34 -23.05
C VAL A 26 0.88 -26.28 -22.26
N CYS A 27 2.21 -26.38 -22.27
CA CYS A 27 3.07 -25.38 -21.65
C CYS A 27 2.92 -23.99 -22.29
N LEU A 28 2.80 -23.95 -23.62
CA LEU A 28 2.58 -22.70 -24.35
C LEU A 28 1.22 -22.07 -23.97
N ILE A 29 0.16 -22.85 -23.96
CA ILE A 29 -1.18 -22.37 -23.56
C ILE A 29 -1.18 -21.89 -22.12
N ALA A 30 -0.55 -22.64 -21.19
CA ALA A 30 -0.42 -22.23 -19.80
C ALA A 30 0.40 -20.93 -19.64
N GLY A 31 1.48 -20.79 -20.40
CA GLY A 31 2.29 -19.58 -20.43
C GLY A 31 1.52 -18.36 -20.96
N LEU A 32 0.75 -18.54 -22.04
CA LEU A 32 -0.09 -17.47 -22.61
C LEU A 32 -1.22 -17.08 -21.64
N ALA A 33 -1.83 -18.06 -20.98
CA ALA A 33 -2.86 -17.82 -19.97
C ALA A 33 -2.29 -17.03 -18.78
N TYR A 34 -1.11 -17.41 -18.30
CA TYR A 34 -0.40 -16.70 -17.22
C TYR A 34 -0.13 -15.24 -17.60
N ILE A 35 0.44 -14.99 -18.79
CA ILE A 35 0.68 -13.65 -19.31
C ILE A 35 -0.63 -12.85 -19.42
N GLY A 36 -1.69 -13.49 -19.92
CA GLY A 36 -3.01 -12.85 -20.06
C GLY A 36 -3.59 -12.41 -18.71
N VAL A 37 -3.48 -13.25 -17.68
CA VAL A 37 -3.91 -12.91 -16.31
C VAL A 37 -3.07 -11.77 -15.75
N ASP A 38 -1.74 -11.80 -15.89
CA ASP A 38 -0.85 -10.76 -15.41
C ASP A 38 -1.16 -9.40 -16.08
N LEU A 39 -1.31 -9.37 -17.39
CA LEU A 39 -1.68 -8.16 -18.14
C LEU A 39 -3.06 -7.62 -17.71
N TYR A 40 -4.02 -8.50 -17.46
CA TYR A 40 -5.34 -8.10 -16.98
C TYR A 40 -5.26 -7.47 -15.58
N GLN A 41 -4.49 -8.06 -14.66
CA GLN A 41 -4.27 -7.51 -13.32
C GLN A 41 -3.60 -6.14 -13.37
N GLN A 42 -2.57 -5.98 -14.20
CA GLN A 42 -1.91 -4.68 -14.41
C GLN A 42 -2.88 -3.64 -15.00
N TYR A 43 -3.72 -4.05 -15.95
CA TYR A 43 -4.72 -3.17 -16.54
C TYR A 43 -5.74 -2.68 -15.50
N THR A 44 -6.29 -3.58 -14.69
CA THR A 44 -7.27 -3.22 -13.66
C THR A 44 -6.67 -2.34 -12.59
N ALA A 45 -5.45 -2.62 -12.13
CA ALA A 45 -4.72 -1.76 -11.19
C ALA A 45 -4.54 -0.34 -11.73
N ARG A 46 -4.12 -0.19 -12.99
CA ARG A 46 -3.97 1.13 -13.63
C ARG A 46 -5.29 1.88 -13.81
N GLN A 47 -6.40 1.18 -13.99
CA GLN A 47 -7.72 1.83 -14.05
C GLN A 47 -8.11 2.40 -12.68
N GLU A 48 -7.84 1.66 -11.60
CA GLU A 48 -8.08 2.12 -10.23
C GLU A 48 -7.21 3.33 -9.88
N ASP A 49 -5.92 3.31 -10.26
CA ASP A 49 -5.02 4.45 -10.08
C ASP A 49 -5.54 5.70 -10.80
N ARG A 50 -5.93 5.58 -12.06
CA ARG A 50 -6.50 6.69 -12.83
C ARG A 50 -7.79 7.22 -12.21
N ARG A 51 -8.62 6.33 -11.68
CA ARG A 51 -9.84 6.69 -10.97
C ARG A 51 -9.51 7.50 -9.73
N SER A 52 -8.55 7.06 -8.94
CA SER A 52 -8.08 7.78 -7.75
C SER A 52 -7.56 9.18 -8.11
N GLN A 53 -6.66 9.29 -9.09
CA GLN A 53 -6.11 10.57 -9.53
C GLN A 53 -7.21 11.54 -10.01
N SER A 54 -8.28 11.05 -10.62
CA SER A 54 -9.39 11.87 -11.12
C SER A 54 -10.36 12.36 -10.02
N MET A 55 -10.29 11.80 -8.82
CA MET A 55 -11.23 12.12 -7.72
C MET A 55 -10.78 13.30 -6.87
N VAL A 56 -9.53 13.72 -6.98
CA VAL A 56 -8.98 14.88 -6.26
C VAL A 56 -8.98 16.07 -7.20
N THR A 57 -9.67 17.13 -6.83
CA THR A 57 -9.54 18.42 -7.49
C THR A 57 -8.20 19.02 -7.04
N GLU A 58 -7.36 19.50 -7.98
CA GLU A 58 -6.12 20.19 -7.61
C GLU A 58 -6.42 21.23 -6.53
N ALA A 59 -5.79 21.08 -5.37
CA ALA A 59 -5.91 22.06 -4.31
C ALA A 59 -5.42 23.43 -4.85
N PRO A 60 -6.19 24.50 -4.75
CA PRO A 60 -5.71 25.80 -5.19
C PRO A 60 -4.48 26.17 -4.37
N SER A 61 -3.34 26.23 -5.03
CA SER A 61 -2.08 26.74 -4.52
C SER A 61 -2.17 28.28 -4.35
N THR A 62 -2.99 28.73 -3.41
CA THR A 62 -3.03 30.14 -3.03
C THR A 62 -2.67 30.30 -1.56
N ILE A 63 -1.42 30.68 -1.34
CA ILE A 63 -0.99 31.40 -0.14
C ILE A 63 -1.74 32.73 -0.09
N GLY A 64 -3.00 32.70 0.30
CA GLY A 64 -3.89 33.83 0.50
C GLY A 64 -4.38 33.84 1.93
N LYS A 65 -4.15 34.95 2.61
CA LYS A 65 -4.56 35.20 4.00
C LYS A 65 -6.06 34.86 4.20
N SER A 66 -6.34 34.03 5.23
CA SER A 66 -7.66 33.92 5.88
C SER A 66 -8.80 33.28 5.06
N LYS A 67 -8.60 32.03 4.57
CA LYS A 67 -9.73 31.08 4.33
C LYS A 67 -9.37 29.75 4.96
N LYS A 68 -10.38 29.05 5.52
CA LYS A 68 -10.23 27.65 5.91
C LYS A 68 -9.67 26.87 4.70
N PRO A 69 -8.73 25.93 4.90
CA PRO A 69 -8.25 25.12 3.79
C PRO A 69 -9.45 24.37 3.16
N THR A 70 -9.52 24.39 1.85
CA THR A 70 -10.56 23.64 1.11
C THR A 70 -10.20 22.16 1.11
N ASN A 71 -11.17 21.30 1.37
CA ASN A 71 -10.96 19.87 1.21
C ASN A 71 -11.00 19.50 -0.29
N PRO A 72 -9.91 19.01 -0.88
CA PRO A 72 -9.88 18.67 -2.31
C PRO A 72 -10.69 17.41 -2.63
N VAL A 73 -11.12 16.64 -1.61
CA VAL A 73 -11.77 15.33 -1.74
C VAL A 73 -13.28 15.45 -1.56
N ASN A 74 -14.04 14.99 -2.52
CA ASN A 74 -15.49 14.93 -2.42
C ASN A 74 -15.95 13.65 -1.75
N PHE A 75 -15.91 13.62 -0.41
CA PHE A 75 -16.30 12.45 0.38
C PHE A 75 -17.76 12.04 0.16
N LYS A 76 -18.68 12.98 -0.06
CA LYS A 76 -20.08 12.64 -0.34
C LYS A 76 -20.22 11.79 -1.60
N LYS A 77 -19.47 12.11 -2.66
CA LYS A 77 -19.43 11.31 -3.89
C LYS A 77 -18.78 9.96 -3.67
N LEU A 78 -17.68 9.88 -2.93
CA LEU A 78 -16.97 8.64 -2.64
C LEU A 78 -17.84 7.70 -1.79
N GLN A 79 -18.40 8.19 -0.71
CA GLN A 79 -19.23 7.41 0.22
C GLN A 79 -20.56 6.96 -0.40
N SER A 80 -21.03 7.62 -1.46
CA SER A 80 -22.18 7.11 -2.23
C SER A 80 -21.84 5.88 -3.07
N GLN A 81 -20.56 5.60 -3.32
CA GLN A 81 -20.09 4.40 -4.01
C GLN A 81 -19.72 3.30 -3.02
N ASN A 82 -19.00 3.67 -1.96
CA ASN A 82 -18.63 2.78 -0.87
C ASN A 82 -18.56 3.58 0.44
N ASP A 83 -19.46 3.32 1.35
CA ASP A 83 -19.57 3.99 2.65
C ASP A 83 -18.41 3.66 3.62
N GLU A 84 -17.65 2.62 3.34
CA GLU A 84 -16.43 2.27 4.08
C GLU A 84 -15.22 3.17 3.74
N ILE A 85 -15.35 4.08 2.76
CA ILE A 85 -14.35 5.13 2.51
C ILE A 85 -14.52 6.23 3.56
N TYR A 86 -13.55 6.34 4.46
CA TYR A 86 -13.63 7.31 5.56
C TYR A 86 -12.54 8.40 5.51
N ALA A 87 -11.47 8.17 4.75
CA ALA A 87 -10.37 9.10 4.62
C ALA A 87 -9.73 9.02 3.22
N TRP A 88 -8.77 9.89 2.98
CA TRP A 88 -7.95 9.95 1.77
C TRP A 88 -6.52 10.27 2.15
N ILE A 89 -5.54 9.56 1.59
CA ILE A 89 -4.11 9.80 1.83
C ILE A 89 -3.44 10.38 0.59
N GLN A 90 -2.56 11.35 0.81
CA GLN A 90 -1.64 11.88 -0.19
C GLN A 90 -0.23 11.98 0.40
N VAL A 91 0.77 11.46 -0.32
CA VAL A 91 2.18 11.54 0.08
C VAL A 91 2.96 12.30 -0.99
N ASP A 92 3.53 13.42 -0.61
CA ASP A 92 4.24 14.32 -1.53
C ASP A 92 5.40 13.61 -2.26
N GLY A 93 5.53 13.86 -3.56
CA GLY A 93 6.58 13.31 -4.41
C GLY A 93 6.41 11.83 -4.80
N THR A 94 5.32 11.19 -4.35
CA THR A 94 4.99 9.79 -4.66
C THR A 94 3.70 9.70 -5.47
N GLU A 95 3.37 8.47 -5.91
CA GLU A 95 2.07 8.18 -6.55
C GLU A 95 0.96 7.89 -5.52
N VAL A 96 1.27 7.98 -4.21
CA VAL A 96 0.26 7.71 -3.16
C VAL A 96 -0.74 8.84 -3.09
N ASN A 97 -1.92 8.58 -3.65
CA ASN A 97 -3.05 9.49 -3.71
C ASN A 97 -4.35 8.67 -3.81
N TYR A 98 -4.80 8.10 -2.66
CA TYR A 98 -5.82 7.04 -2.61
C TYR A 98 -6.82 7.24 -1.50
N PRO A 99 -8.08 6.73 -1.67
CA PRO A 99 -8.99 6.57 -0.54
C PRO A 99 -8.43 5.60 0.49
N ILE A 100 -8.73 5.85 1.76
CA ILE A 100 -8.52 4.89 2.85
C ILE A 100 -9.87 4.30 3.22
N VAL A 101 -9.93 2.96 3.25
CA VAL A 101 -11.10 2.19 3.61
C VAL A 101 -10.88 1.38 4.88
N GLN A 102 -11.97 1.03 5.56
CA GLN A 102 -11.93 0.05 6.64
C GLN A 102 -13.15 -0.84 6.51
N SER A 103 -12.92 -2.16 6.37
CA SER A 103 -14.00 -3.12 6.28
C SER A 103 -14.70 -3.30 7.62
N THR A 104 -16.03 -3.44 7.59
CA THR A 104 -16.86 -3.69 8.77
C THR A 104 -17.03 -5.17 9.10
N VAL A 105 -16.52 -6.08 8.23
CA VAL A 105 -16.76 -7.53 8.35
C VAL A 105 -15.48 -8.36 8.34
N ASP A 106 -14.41 -7.91 7.67
CA ASP A 106 -13.16 -8.65 7.53
C ASP A 106 -11.98 -7.69 7.37
N ASP A 107 -11.05 -7.72 8.32
CA ASP A 107 -9.86 -6.86 8.35
C ASP A 107 -8.93 -7.05 7.13
N GLU A 108 -9.01 -8.18 6.43
CA GLU A 108 -8.21 -8.49 5.24
C GLU A 108 -8.96 -8.31 3.91
N PHE A 109 -10.25 -7.94 3.96
CA PHE A 109 -11.09 -7.81 2.76
C PHE A 109 -10.42 -6.94 1.67
N TYR A 110 -9.92 -5.78 2.06
CA TYR A 110 -9.33 -4.84 1.13
C TYR A 110 -7.91 -5.18 0.67
N LEU A 111 -7.33 -6.30 1.11
CA LEU A 111 -6.12 -6.84 0.49
C LEU A 111 -6.33 -7.22 -0.99
N THR A 112 -7.56 -7.57 -1.36
CA THR A 112 -7.88 -8.06 -2.71
C THR A 112 -9.16 -7.48 -3.29
N HIS A 113 -9.62 -6.32 -2.78
CA HIS A 113 -10.84 -5.68 -3.26
C HIS A 113 -10.66 -4.18 -3.48
N SER A 114 -11.35 -3.66 -4.50
CA SER A 114 -11.39 -2.25 -4.85
C SER A 114 -12.04 -1.42 -3.73
N ALA A 115 -11.46 -0.24 -3.46
CA ALA A 115 -12.02 0.73 -2.54
C ALA A 115 -13.37 1.30 -3.00
N TYR A 116 -13.68 1.26 -4.30
CA TYR A 116 -14.83 1.98 -4.84
C TYR A 116 -16.09 1.15 -4.97
N ASP A 117 -15.97 -0.10 -5.44
CA ASP A 117 -17.11 -0.96 -5.74
C ASP A 117 -17.02 -2.36 -5.10
N LYS A 118 -15.99 -2.56 -4.25
CA LYS A 118 -15.75 -3.83 -3.55
C LYS A 118 -15.55 -5.03 -4.49
N SER A 119 -15.32 -4.80 -5.78
CA SER A 119 -14.98 -5.87 -6.73
C SER A 119 -13.59 -6.42 -6.46
N TRP A 120 -13.35 -7.66 -6.90
CA TRP A 120 -12.03 -8.27 -6.75
C TRP A 120 -10.98 -7.49 -7.55
N LEU A 121 -9.88 -7.16 -6.89
CA LEU A 121 -8.77 -6.41 -7.43
C LEU A 121 -7.46 -6.93 -6.80
N ALA A 122 -6.54 -7.49 -7.59
CA ALA A 122 -5.30 -8.09 -7.09
C ALA A 122 -4.39 -7.09 -6.35
N SER A 123 -4.41 -5.82 -6.72
CA SER A 123 -3.69 -4.74 -6.05
C SER A 123 -4.37 -4.25 -4.77
N GLY A 124 -5.59 -4.71 -4.48
CA GLY A 124 -6.36 -4.29 -3.32
C GLY A 124 -6.58 -2.78 -3.22
N ALA A 125 -6.76 -2.29 -2.02
CA ALA A 125 -6.93 -0.88 -1.69
C ALA A 125 -5.96 -0.46 -0.57
N VAL A 126 -5.89 0.84 -0.28
CA VAL A 126 -5.25 1.36 0.93
C VAL A 126 -6.27 1.29 2.06
N PHE A 127 -5.93 0.63 3.16
CA PHE A 127 -6.89 0.32 4.21
C PHE A 127 -6.29 0.35 5.62
N THR A 128 -7.16 0.41 6.61
CA THR A 128 -6.86 0.16 8.03
C THR A 128 -7.68 -1.02 8.53
N GLN A 129 -7.23 -1.65 9.59
CA GLN A 129 -7.95 -2.74 10.27
C GLN A 129 -8.78 -2.21 11.44
N SER A 130 -9.75 -3.00 11.91
CA SER A 130 -10.72 -2.65 12.95
C SER A 130 -10.09 -2.31 14.31
N GLN A 131 -8.83 -2.66 14.54
CA GLN A 131 -8.07 -2.27 15.75
C GLN A 131 -7.80 -0.76 15.83
N ASN A 132 -7.88 -0.05 14.70
CA ASN A 132 -7.83 1.40 14.65
C ASN A 132 -9.22 2.00 14.48
N THR A 133 -9.45 3.14 15.11
CA THR A 133 -10.64 3.94 14.83
C THR A 133 -10.51 4.65 13.48
N THR A 134 -11.62 5.02 12.89
CA THR A 134 -11.65 5.79 11.63
C THR A 134 -11.45 7.30 11.85
N THR A 135 -10.98 7.71 13.03
CA THR A 135 -10.86 9.13 13.40
C THR A 135 -9.43 9.65 13.43
N PHE A 136 -8.42 8.78 13.30
CA PHE A 136 -7.00 9.09 13.46
C PHE A 136 -6.65 9.71 14.84
N ASN A 137 -7.46 9.46 15.85
CA ASN A 137 -7.22 9.87 17.23
C ASN A 137 -6.49 8.80 18.06
N ASP A 138 -6.22 7.63 17.47
CA ASP A 138 -5.42 6.59 18.11
C ASP A 138 -3.97 7.07 18.27
N SER A 139 -3.29 6.58 19.30
CA SER A 139 -1.85 6.87 19.49
C SER A 139 -1.02 6.36 18.31
N VAL A 140 -1.40 5.21 17.76
CA VAL A 140 -0.82 4.61 16.56
C VAL A 140 -1.93 4.17 15.61
N THR A 141 -1.93 4.69 14.40
CA THR A 141 -2.77 4.21 13.30
C THR A 141 -1.91 3.56 12.24
N LEU A 142 -2.23 2.32 11.89
CA LEU A 142 -1.50 1.57 10.86
C LEU A 142 -2.32 1.54 9.57
N VAL A 143 -1.76 2.10 8.51
CA VAL A 143 -2.35 2.15 7.16
C VAL A 143 -1.59 1.20 6.26
N TYR A 144 -2.30 0.25 5.68
CA TYR A 144 -1.75 -0.78 4.80
C TYR A 144 -1.96 -0.44 3.33
N GLY A 145 -1.00 -0.78 2.51
CA GLY A 145 -1.10 -0.72 1.06
C GLY A 145 -0.14 -1.70 0.41
N HIS A 146 -0.56 -2.32 -0.69
CA HIS A 146 0.29 -3.26 -1.40
C HIS A 146 1.56 -2.60 -1.95
N ASN A 147 2.63 -3.37 -2.02
CA ASN A 147 3.72 -3.16 -2.94
C ASN A 147 3.33 -3.87 -4.25
N GLY A 148 2.74 -3.11 -5.15
CA GLY A 148 2.03 -3.63 -6.30
C GLY A 148 2.85 -3.63 -7.60
N PHE A 149 2.13 -3.72 -8.69
CA PHE A 149 2.66 -3.63 -10.04
C PHE A 149 2.93 -2.16 -10.40
N SER A 150 4.07 -1.88 -11.04
CA SER A 150 4.51 -0.52 -11.33
C SER A 150 4.70 0.34 -10.05
N GLU A 151 4.49 1.63 -10.09
CA GLU A 151 4.61 2.54 -8.93
C GLU A 151 3.28 2.73 -8.17
N SER A 152 2.26 1.92 -8.45
CA SER A 152 0.94 2.02 -7.85
C SER A 152 0.93 1.67 -6.35
N MET A 153 -0.15 2.01 -5.68
CA MET A 153 -0.38 1.79 -4.25
C MET A 153 0.78 2.35 -3.40
N PHE A 154 1.33 1.55 -2.49
CA PHE A 154 2.45 1.95 -1.62
C PHE A 154 3.83 1.59 -2.19
N THR A 155 3.92 1.12 -3.44
CA THR A 155 5.20 0.86 -4.10
C THR A 155 6.09 2.08 -4.14
N SER A 156 5.52 3.25 -4.45
CA SER A 156 6.28 4.51 -4.53
C SER A 156 6.79 5.02 -3.18
N LEU A 157 6.38 4.44 -2.04
CA LEU A 157 6.98 4.73 -0.73
C LEU A 157 8.45 4.30 -0.66
N HIS A 158 8.88 3.35 -1.49
CA HIS A 158 10.29 2.96 -1.59
C HIS A 158 11.21 4.08 -2.09
N LYS A 159 10.68 5.18 -2.64
CA LYS A 159 11.44 6.39 -2.93
C LYS A 159 12.08 6.99 -1.66
N PHE A 160 11.47 6.77 -0.50
CA PHE A 160 12.03 7.20 0.80
C PHE A 160 13.26 6.40 1.25
N GLU A 161 13.70 5.37 0.53
CA GLU A 161 15.00 4.71 0.72
C GLU A 161 16.14 5.64 0.31
N ASP A 162 15.92 6.52 -0.67
CA ASP A 162 16.88 7.57 -1.04
C ASP A 162 16.85 8.69 -0.02
N LYS A 163 18.03 9.00 0.56
CA LYS A 163 18.16 10.03 1.59
C LYS A 163 17.78 11.42 1.10
N SER A 164 18.09 11.76 -0.14
CA SER A 164 17.79 13.08 -0.72
C SER A 164 16.30 13.26 -0.94
N PHE A 165 15.63 12.19 -1.39
CA PHE A 165 14.18 12.17 -1.51
C PHE A 165 13.50 12.29 -0.14
N PHE A 166 13.96 11.52 0.86
CA PHE A 166 13.46 11.57 2.22
C PHE A 166 13.56 12.97 2.81
N ASP A 167 14.71 13.64 2.63
CA ASP A 167 14.93 14.99 3.17
C ASP A 167 14.05 16.04 2.49
N SER A 168 13.84 15.94 1.20
CA SER A 168 13.06 16.91 0.40
C SER A 168 11.56 16.74 0.50
N HIS A 169 11.05 15.57 0.96
CA HIS A 169 9.62 15.28 1.08
C HIS A 169 9.23 14.97 2.53
N PRO A 170 9.14 16.01 3.39
CA PRO A 170 8.97 15.81 4.82
C PRO A 170 7.54 15.53 5.28
N TYR A 171 6.52 15.55 4.39
CA TYR A 171 5.13 15.50 4.80
C TYR A 171 4.30 14.50 4.01
N PHE A 172 3.24 14.02 4.66
CA PHE A 172 2.08 13.44 4.01
C PHE A 172 0.81 13.99 4.65
N TYR A 173 -0.29 13.84 3.93
CA TYR A 173 -1.58 14.41 4.32
C TYR A 173 -2.64 13.32 4.37
N ILE A 174 -3.54 13.45 5.36
CA ILE A 174 -4.77 12.67 5.41
C ILE A 174 -5.93 13.65 5.44
N TYR A 175 -6.81 13.50 4.47
CA TYR A 175 -8.06 14.24 4.41
C TYR A 175 -9.18 13.38 4.96
N MET A 176 -10.10 14.00 5.69
CA MET A 176 -11.31 13.41 6.23
C MET A 176 -12.47 14.39 5.97
N PRO A 177 -13.74 13.96 6.06
CA PRO A 177 -14.84 14.89 6.04
C PRO A 177 -14.64 16.04 7.05
N GLY A 178 -14.48 17.27 6.55
CA GLY A 178 -14.28 18.47 7.38
C GLY A 178 -12.90 18.67 7.99
N HIS A 179 -11.89 17.83 7.68
CA HIS A 179 -10.56 17.92 8.26
C HIS A 179 -9.45 17.63 7.25
N LYS A 180 -8.31 18.33 7.43
CA LYS A 180 -7.01 18.02 6.85
C LYS A 180 -6.01 17.78 7.96
N LEU A 181 -5.42 16.59 8.01
CA LEU A 181 -4.36 16.22 8.92
C LEU A 181 -3.02 16.31 8.17
N THR A 182 -2.05 17.01 8.75
CA THR A 182 -0.68 17.07 8.23
C THR A 182 0.23 16.29 9.16
N TYR A 183 0.92 15.30 8.61
CA TYR A 183 1.90 14.49 9.31
C TYR A 183 3.31 14.85 8.84
N GLN A 184 4.23 15.02 9.79
CA GLN A 184 5.64 15.11 9.47
C GLN A 184 6.29 13.74 9.59
N ILE A 185 6.98 13.31 8.52
CA ILE A 185 7.64 12.01 8.48
C ILE A 185 8.78 11.98 9.51
N ILE A 186 8.73 10.99 10.40
CA ILE A 186 9.73 10.71 11.44
C ILE A 186 10.87 9.89 10.84
N SER A 187 10.50 8.75 10.23
CA SER A 187 11.45 7.79 9.68
C SER A 187 10.81 6.96 8.58
N ALA A 188 11.69 6.42 7.74
CA ALA A 188 11.36 5.44 6.72
C ALA A 188 12.38 4.31 6.79
N PHE A 189 11.96 3.05 7.00
CA PHE A 189 12.88 1.97 7.29
C PHE A 189 12.32 0.58 6.99
N LYS A 190 13.22 -0.38 6.78
CA LYS A 190 12.86 -1.79 6.70
C LYS A 190 12.57 -2.34 8.09
N TYR A 191 11.47 -3.07 8.23
CA TYR A 191 10.99 -3.71 9.44
C TYR A 191 10.71 -5.18 9.20
N ASP A 192 10.54 -5.97 10.26
CA ASP A 192 10.09 -7.37 10.16
C ASP A 192 8.60 -7.45 9.76
N ASP A 193 8.07 -8.66 9.61
CA ASP A 193 6.70 -8.91 9.17
C ASP A 193 5.69 -9.05 10.30
N ARG A 194 6.10 -8.78 11.56
CA ARG A 194 5.16 -8.87 12.69
C ARG A 194 3.97 -7.96 12.51
N HIS A 195 2.83 -8.42 12.93
CA HIS A 195 1.64 -7.61 12.97
C HIS A 195 1.73 -6.60 14.12
N ILE A 196 2.05 -5.35 13.81
CA ILE A 196 2.36 -4.31 14.81
C ILE A 196 1.22 -4.17 15.83
N MET A 197 -0.04 -4.04 15.39
CA MET A 197 -1.18 -3.85 16.29
C MET A 197 -1.43 -5.04 17.22
N ASN A 198 -1.03 -6.26 16.82
CA ASN A 198 -1.14 -7.46 17.67
C ASN A 198 0.09 -7.66 18.57
N SER A 199 1.23 -7.04 18.19
CA SER A 199 2.49 -7.23 18.91
C SER A 199 2.71 -6.22 20.04
N PHE A 200 2.02 -5.08 20.00
CA PHE A 200 2.19 -3.99 20.94
C PHE A 200 0.87 -3.52 21.52
N SER A 201 0.77 -3.43 22.85
CA SER A 201 -0.38 -2.82 23.53
C SER A 201 -0.19 -1.31 23.64
N PHE A 202 -0.64 -0.55 22.66
CA PHE A 202 -0.50 0.92 22.67
C PHE A 202 -1.35 1.64 23.72
N GLN A 203 -2.19 0.93 24.45
CA GLN A 203 -2.85 1.43 25.67
C GLN A 203 -1.85 1.57 26.83
N ASP A 204 -0.82 0.71 26.87
CA ASP A 204 0.28 0.85 27.81
C ASP A 204 1.21 2.00 27.39
N VAL A 205 1.35 2.98 28.29
CA VAL A 205 2.16 4.19 28.06
C VAL A 205 3.64 3.86 27.87
N THR A 206 4.16 2.85 28.59
CA THR A 206 5.57 2.46 28.50
C THR A 206 5.83 1.82 27.13
N VAL A 207 5.01 0.85 26.72
CA VAL A 207 5.09 0.19 25.41
C VAL A 207 5.00 1.23 24.28
N ARG A 208 4.09 2.17 24.41
CA ARG A 208 3.91 3.25 23.42
C ARG A 208 5.13 4.18 23.35
N SER A 209 5.68 4.56 24.50
CA SER A 209 6.88 5.42 24.55
C SER A 209 8.11 4.73 23.95
N ASP A 210 8.31 3.44 24.26
CA ASP A 210 9.40 2.65 23.70
C ASP A 210 9.26 2.46 22.19
N PHE A 211 8.02 2.24 21.74
CA PHE A 211 7.74 2.14 20.30
C PHE A 211 8.01 3.46 19.56
N PHE A 212 7.63 4.60 20.15
CA PHE A 212 7.92 5.92 19.57
C PHE A 212 9.42 6.25 19.59
N ALA A 213 10.15 5.82 20.62
CA ALA A 213 11.61 5.93 20.64
C ALA A 213 12.25 5.06 19.53
N MET A 214 11.72 3.86 19.29
CA MET A 214 12.15 3.00 18.18
C MET A 214 11.87 3.68 16.83
N LEU A 215 10.73 4.31 16.60
CA LEU A 215 10.44 5.03 15.35
C LEU A 215 11.44 6.19 15.10
N GLN A 216 11.94 6.82 16.16
CA GLN A 216 12.94 7.91 16.07
C GLN A 216 14.37 7.38 15.87
N ASN A 217 14.65 6.13 16.15
CA ASN A 217 15.93 5.47 15.91
C ASN A 217 15.75 3.97 15.64
N PRO A 218 15.20 3.56 14.48
CA PRO A 218 14.96 2.16 14.18
C PRO A 218 16.26 1.34 14.15
N ASP A 219 16.23 0.12 14.67
CA ASP A 219 17.29 -0.87 14.49
C ASP A 219 17.16 -1.53 13.11
N SER A 220 17.60 -0.81 12.10
CA SER A 220 17.55 -1.22 10.70
C SER A 220 18.76 -0.68 9.95
N ALA A 221 19.38 -1.55 9.14
CA ALA A 221 20.47 -1.13 8.24
C ALA A 221 19.95 -0.26 7.07
N LEU A 222 18.68 -0.44 6.70
CA LEU A 222 18.00 0.40 5.71
C LEU A 222 17.03 1.32 6.45
N LYS A 223 17.51 2.53 6.75
CA LYS A 223 16.69 3.55 7.41
C LYS A 223 17.09 4.96 7.00
N ASN A 224 16.10 5.84 6.94
CA ASN A 224 16.25 7.29 6.98
C ASN A 224 15.46 7.82 8.17
N VAL A 225 16.06 8.72 8.94
CA VAL A 225 15.48 9.31 10.14
C VAL A 225 15.58 10.82 10.07
N ARG A 226 14.51 11.53 10.46
CA ARG A 226 14.45 12.98 10.48
C ARG A 226 14.86 13.51 11.84
N THR A 227 15.79 14.44 11.84
CA THR A 227 16.32 15.07 13.06
C THR A 227 15.76 16.48 13.31
N ASP A 228 15.10 17.06 12.31
CA ASP A 228 14.51 18.42 12.34
C ASP A 228 12.99 18.41 12.48
N LEU A 229 12.47 17.54 13.33
CA LEU A 229 11.03 17.48 13.62
C LEU A 229 10.53 18.81 14.19
N LYS A 230 9.37 19.26 13.71
CA LYS A 230 8.72 20.50 14.17
C LYS A 230 7.83 20.30 15.40
N THR A 231 7.70 19.07 15.85
CA THR A 231 6.98 18.69 17.08
C THR A 231 7.74 17.58 17.80
N THR A 232 7.52 17.46 19.09
CA THR A 232 8.04 16.34 19.88
C THR A 232 7.26 15.07 19.53
N VAL A 233 7.93 13.92 19.60
CA VAL A 233 7.32 12.60 19.52
C VAL A 233 7.41 11.98 20.91
N ASP A 234 6.30 11.98 21.61
CA ASP A 234 6.18 11.52 23.00
C ASP A 234 4.92 10.65 23.19
N LYS A 235 4.67 10.22 24.40
CA LYS A 235 3.55 9.34 24.77
C LYS A 235 2.15 9.86 24.37
N ASP A 236 1.98 11.16 24.18
CA ASP A 236 0.70 11.80 23.86
C ASP A 236 0.57 12.09 22.34
N SER A 237 1.59 11.76 21.57
CA SER A 237 1.61 11.96 20.13
C SER A 237 0.65 11.00 19.41
N HIS A 238 0.12 11.46 18.26
CA HIS A 238 -0.62 10.63 17.31
C HIS A 238 0.28 10.34 16.11
N VAL A 239 0.55 9.06 15.88
CA VAL A 239 1.45 8.60 14.83
C VAL A 239 0.68 7.76 13.83
N VAL A 240 0.92 8.02 12.55
CA VAL A 240 0.47 7.17 11.45
C VAL A 240 1.66 6.45 10.86
N ILE A 241 1.51 5.15 10.61
CA ILE A 241 2.51 4.31 9.98
C ILE A 241 1.93 3.78 8.68
N LEU A 242 2.58 4.10 7.57
CA LEU A 242 2.28 3.55 6.26
C LEU A 242 3.10 2.28 6.09
N SER A 243 2.44 1.14 5.90
CA SER A 243 3.07 -0.18 5.84
C SER A 243 2.85 -0.83 4.49
N THR A 244 3.95 -1.23 3.86
CA THR A 244 3.93 -2.01 2.62
C THR A 244 4.92 -3.18 2.66
N CYS A 245 4.81 -4.12 1.71
CA CYS A 245 5.76 -5.22 1.60
C CYS A 245 7.11 -4.69 1.12
N PHE A 246 8.20 -5.25 1.66
CA PHE A 246 9.54 -4.96 1.16
C PHE A 246 9.84 -5.82 -0.07
N THR A 247 10.20 -5.21 -1.19
CA THR A 247 10.63 -5.89 -2.41
C THR A 247 12.11 -6.24 -2.32
N GLY A 248 12.42 -7.43 -1.90
CA GLY A 248 13.79 -7.96 -1.92
C GLY A 248 13.74 -9.47 -2.03
N THR A 249 14.56 -9.97 -2.90
CA THR A 249 14.75 -11.37 -3.30
C THR A 249 14.75 -12.32 -2.12
N SER A 250 13.85 -13.00 -1.71
CA SER A 250 13.74 -14.06 -0.69
C SER A 250 13.05 -13.74 0.62
N GLN A 251 12.69 -12.48 0.90
CA GLN A 251 12.06 -12.15 2.19
C GLN A 251 10.69 -11.49 2.00
N ARG A 252 9.67 -12.31 1.67
CA ARG A 252 8.26 -11.93 1.85
C ARG A 252 7.91 -11.61 3.32
N SER A 253 8.87 -11.84 4.23
CA SER A 253 8.79 -11.67 5.67
C SER A 253 9.30 -10.32 6.17
N SER A 254 9.26 -9.26 5.36
CA SER A 254 9.62 -7.92 5.83
C SER A 254 8.70 -6.86 5.25
N ARG A 255 8.61 -5.76 5.98
CA ARG A 255 7.81 -4.58 5.63
C ARG A 255 8.73 -3.39 5.40
N TYR A 256 8.27 -2.44 4.61
CA TYR A 256 8.80 -1.09 4.57
C TYR A 256 7.80 -0.16 5.24
N LEU A 257 8.27 0.59 6.22
CA LEU A 257 7.46 1.48 7.02
C LEU A 257 7.87 2.92 6.77
N VAL A 258 6.88 3.80 6.58
CA VAL A 258 7.05 5.26 6.63
C VAL A 258 6.19 5.77 7.77
N SER A 259 6.82 6.27 8.83
CA SER A 259 6.12 6.76 10.03
C SER A 259 6.04 8.28 10.04
N GLY A 260 4.93 8.83 10.48
CA GLY A 260 4.75 10.27 10.62
C GLY A 260 4.00 10.65 11.88
N VAL A 261 4.38 11.76 12.49
CA VAL A 261 3.72 12.36 13.67
C VAL A 261 2.77 13.45 13.24
N LEU A 262 1.60 13.50 13.83
CA LEU A 262 0.61 14.55 13.58
C LEU A 262 1.18 15.92 13.96
N LEU A 263 1.28 16.80 12.98
CA LEU A 263 1.77 18.18 13.16
C LEU A 263 0.61 19.17 13.27
N LYS A 264 -0.45 18.97 12.45
CA LYS A 264 -1.61 19.85 12.39
C LYS A 264 -2.89 19.07 12.09
N ASN A 265 -3.99 19.49 12.71
CA ASN A 265 -5.35 19.11 12.38
C ASN A 265 -6.14 20.39 12.06
N GLU A 266 -6.42 20.62 10.79
CA GLU A 266 -7.05 21.82 10.30
C GLU A 266 -8.48 21.50 9.86
N LYS A 267 -9.45 22.30 10.35
CA LYS A 267 -10.84 22.20 9.86
C LYS A 267 -10.92 22.73 8.43
N THR A 268 -11.53 21.94 7.55
CA THR A 268 -11.85 22.31 6.16
C THR A 268 -13.32 22.65 6.01
N ASP A 269 -13.68 23.21 4.87
CA ASP A 269 -15.08 23.46 4.43
C ASP A 269 -15.67 22.21 3.79
#